data_4832ac82eab2fb6e03b8bb8cbc132338
#
_entry.id   4832ac82eab2fb6e03b8bb8cbc132338
#
_cell.length_a   1.000
_cell.length_b   1.000
_cell.length_c   1.000
_cell.angle_alpha   90.00
_cell.angle_beta   90.00
_cell.angle_gamma   90.00
#
_symmetry.space_group_name_H-M   'P 1'
#
loop_
_entity.id
_entity.type
_entity.pdbx_description
1 polymer ?
#
loop_
_entity_poly.entity_id
_entity_poly.type
_entity_poly.pdbx_seq_one_letter_code
_entity_poly.pdbx_strand_id
1 'polypeptide(L)'
;MSDKESNDSTVLNVHGSPNQSDLGGEMARALARGGMSGVQVISWESAETVLTPKRRELIETLRETAPKSVRGLARDLERDKSQVSNDLSTLAELGIIQYEQNGNAKAPRLTQDHIVVEPIV
;
A
#
# COMPACT_ATOMS: atom_id res chain seq x y z
N MET A 1 -15.43 7.43 -18.64
CA MET A 1 -14.89 7.43 -18.38
C MET A 1 -14.36 7.53 -18.06
N SER A 2 -14.46 7.43 -17.92
CA SER A 2 -13.79 7.55 -17.53
C SER A 2 -13.45 7.34 -16.97
N ASP A 3 -13.47 7.21 -16.72
CA ASP A 3 -12.98 7.04 -16.17
C ASP A 3 -12.44 6.78 -15.83
N LYS A 4 -12.45 6.77 -15.91
CA LYS A 4 -11.87 6.38 -15.67
C LYS A 4 -11.54 6.10 -15.15
N GLU A 5 -12.10 6.21 -15.32
CA GLU A 5 -11.65 5.44 -14.72
C GLU A 5 -10.41 5.43 -14.16
N SER A 6 -9.81 6.05 -14.33
CA SER A 6 -8.50 6.24 -13.76
C SER A 6 -8.42 6.00 -12.28
N ASN A 7 -9.39 6.26 -11.58
CA ASN A 7 -9.41 5.97 -10.16
C ASN A 7 -9.24 4.51 -9.89
N ASP A 8 -9.75 3.72 -10.78
CA ASP A 8 -9.65 2.29 -10.63
C ASP A 8 -8.24 1.80 -10.83
N SER A 9 -7.38 2.61 -11.44
CA SER A 9 -6.04 2.17 -11.75
C SER A 9 -5.26 1.79 -10.51
N THR A 10 -5.48 2.48 -9.40
CA THR A 10 -4.78 2.13 -8.17
C THR A 10 -5.16 0.74 -7.72
N VAL A 11 -6.45 0.45 -7.78
CA VAL A 11 -6.94 -0.87 -7.39
C VAL A 11 -6.49 -1.91 -8.39
N LEU A 12 -6.47 -1.56 -9.66
CA LEU A 12 -6.11 -2.49 -10.70
C LEU A 12 -4.64 -2.82 -10.73
N ASN A 13 -3.85 -2.12 -9.95
CA ASN A 13 -2.44 -2.45 -9.81
C ASN A 13 -2.19 -3.58 -8.85
N VAL A 14 -3.24 -4.19 -8.37
CA VAL A 14 -3.11 -5.36 -7.55
C VAL A 14 -2.38 -6.44 -8.31
N HIS A 15 -1.41 -7.05 -7.66
CA HIS A 15 -0.64 -8.10 -8.28
C HIS A 15 -1.38 -9.42 -8.19
N GLY A 16 -1.32 -10.19 -9.26
CA GLY A 16 -1.99 -11.46 -9.29
C GLY A 16 -2.42 -11.78 -10.70
N SER A 17 -3.21 -12.81 -10.85
CA SER A 17 -3.72 -13.17 -12.15
C SER A 17 -4.75 -12.14 -12.62
N PRO A 18 -5.02 -12.09 -13.95
CA PRO A 18 -6.07 -11.20 -14.43
C PRO A 18 -7.41 -11.43 -13.74
N ASN A 19 -7.73 -12.68 -13.42
CA ASN A 19 -8.96 -12.98 -12.72
C ASN A 19 -9.00 -12.35 -11.34
N GLN A 20 -7.86 -12.41 -10.64
CA GLN A 20 -7.77 -11.78 -9.33
C GLN A 20 -7.92 -10.28 -9.44
N SER A 21 -7.32 -9.70 -10.47
CA SER A 21 -7.43 -8.26 -10.68
C SER A 21 -8.88 -7.86 -10.90
N ASP A 22 -9.61 -8.65 -11.69
CA ASP A 22 -11.00 -8.35 -11.94
C ASP A 22 -11.82 -8.44 -10.66
N LEU A 23 -11.59 -9.49 -9.88
CA LEU A 23 -12.29 -9.64 -8.60
C LEU A 23 -11.93 -8.50 -7.66
N GLY A 24 -10.65 -8.13 -7.62
CA GLY A 24 -10.23 -7.04 -6.76
C GLY A 24 -10.88 -5.74 -7.14
N GLY A 25 -11.01 -5.49 -8.45
CA GLY A 25 -11.66 -4.30 -8.91
C GLY A 25 -13.12 -4.25 -8.53
N GLU A 26 -13.81 -5.40 -8.66
CA GLU A 26 -15.21 -5.47 -8.28
C GLU A 26 -15.40 -5.24 -6.80
N MET A 27 -14.55 -5.84 -5.99
CA MET A 27 -14.62 -5.67 -4.55
C MET A 27 -14.39 -4.23 -4.14
N ALA A 28 -13.37 -3.61 -4.72
CA ALA A 28 -13.08 -2.22 -4.38
C ALA A 28 -14.24 -1.31 -4.77
N ARG A 29 -14.85 -1.55 -5.92
CA ARG A 29 -15.98 -0.76 -6.34
C ARG A 29 -17.18 -0.97 -5.43
N ALA A 30 -17.38 -2.22 -4.99
CA ALA A 30 -18.47 -2.53 -4.08
C ALA A 30 -18.28 -1.83 -2.73
N LEU A 31 -17.05 -1.84 -2.21
CA LEU A 31 -16.74 -1.18 -0.96
C LEU A 31 -16.93 0.33 -1.08
N ALA A 32 -16.51 0.88 -2.22
CA ALA A 32 -16.68 2.32 -2.45
C ALA A 32 -18.15 2.69 -2.51
N ARG A 33 -18.97 1.86 -3.16
CA ARG A 33 -20.40 2.12 -3.21
C ARG A 33 -21.04 2.09 -1.82
N GLY A 34 -20.44 1.29 -0.92
CA GLY A 34 -20.93 1.23 0.45
C GLY A 34 -20.38 2.32 1.35
N GLY A 35 -19.69 3.30 0.77
CA GLY A 35 -19.17 4.42 1.54
C GLY A 35 -17.72 4.30 1.93
N MET A 36 -17.04 3.22 1.55
CA MET A 36 -15.63 3.06 1.84
C MET A 36 -14.81 3.50 0.63
N SER A 37 -13.87 4.40 0.84
CA SER A 37 -13.01 4.90 -0.22
C SER A 37 -11.56 4.71 0.20
N GLY A 38 -10.64 4.97 -0.73
CA GLY A 38 -9.22 4.82 -0.44
C GLY A 38 -8.85 3.38 -0.16
N VAL A 39 -9.31 2.47 -1.02
CA VAL A 39 -9.09 1.04 -0.81
C VAL A 39 -8.11 0.52 -1.84
N GLN A 40 -7.14 -0.26 -1.39
CA GLN A 40 -6.28 -1.03 -2.25
C GLN A 40 -6.51 -2.51 -1.97
N VAL A 41 -6.65 -3.30 -3.05
CA VAL A 41 -6.88 -4.72 -2.93
C VAL A 41 -5.63 -5.45 -3.39
N ILE A 42 -5.16 -6.39 -2.60
CA ILE A 42 -4.02 -7.22 -2.98
C ILE A 42 -4.42 -8.68 -2.89
N SER A 43 -3.70 -9.51 -3.64
CA SER A 43 -3.99 -10.94 -3.64
C SER A 43 -3.55 -11.57 -2.33
N TRP A 44 -4.17 -12.69 -2.01
CA TRP A 44 -3.80 -13.43 -0.82
C TRP A 44 -2.34 -13.86 -0.87
N GLU A 45 -1.88 -14.26 -2.06
CA GLU A 45 -0.49 -14.67 -2.23
C GLU A 45 0.47 -13.53 -1.95
N SER A 46 0.16 -12.35 -2.47
CA SER A 46 0.98 -11.18 -2.22
C SER A 46 1.00 -10.85 -0.73
N ALA A 47 -0.16 -10.94 -0.09
CA ALA A 47 -0.25 -10.63 1.33
C ALA A 47 0.66 -11.55 2.14
N GLU A 48 0.67 -12.83 1.81
CA GLU A 48 1.47 -13.81 2.55
C GLU A 48 2.96 -13.52 2.46
N THR A 49 3.42 -13.12 1.28
CA THR A 49 4.84 -12.89 1.09
C THR A 49 5.28 -11.48 1.45
N VAL A 50 4.39 -10.50 1.34
CA VAL A 50 4.77 -9.10 1.47
C VAL A 50 4.43 -8.52 2.83
N LEU A 51 3.28 -8.89 3.39
CA LEU A 51 2.84 -8.29 4.65
C LEU A 51 3.43 -9.03 5.84
N THR A 52 4.76 -9.04 5.90
CA THR A 52 5.46 -9.57 7.06
C THR A 52 5.16 -8.71 8.28
N PRO A 53 5.40 -9.22 9.50
CA PRO A 53 5.17 -8.42 10.70
C PRO A 53 5.91 -7.08 10.67
N LYS A 54 7.14 -7.07 10.16
CA LYS A 54 7.92 -5.83 10.10
C LYS A 54 7.32 -4.84 9.12
N ARG A 55 6.84 -5.33 7.97
CA ARG A 55 6.23 -4.44 7.00
C ARG A 55 4.87 -3.97 7.45
N ARG A 56 4.14 -4.82 8.16
CA ARG A 56 2.86 -4.40 8.74
C ARG A 56 3.09 -3.29 9.77
N GLU A 57 4.16 -3.40 10.55
CA GLU A 57 4.50 -2.36 11.50
C GLU A 57 4.75 -1.03 10.77
N LEU A 58 5.44 -1.09 9.63
CA LEU A 58 5.68 0.11 8.85
C LEU A 58 4.37 0.74 8.38
N ILE A 59 3.46 -0.09 7.89
CA ILE A 59 2.16 0.40 7.42
C ILE A 59 1.41 1.06 8.56
N GLU A 60 1.38 0.43 9.73
CA GLU A 60 0.67 1.01 10.86
C GLU A 60 1.31 2.33 11.29
N THR A 61 2.64 2.38 11.29
CA THR A 61 3.33 3.61 11.65
C THR A 61 3.02 4.72 10.67
N LEU A 62 2.99 4.40 9.36
CA LEU A 62 2.66 5.40 8.35
C LEU A 62 1.21 5.85 8.43
N ARG A 63 0.34 4.99 8.94
CA ARG A 63 -1.06 5.37 9.12
C ARG A 63 -1.21 6.42 10.22
N GLU A 64 -0.35 6.33 11.23
CA GLU A 64 -0.46 7.19 12.39
C GLU A 64 0.45 8.41 12.34
N THR A 65 1.52 8.37 11.56
CA THR A 65 2.50 9.43 11.53
C THR A 65 2.84 9.79 10.10
N ALA A 66 3.54 10.92 9.96
CA ALA A 66 4.00 11.37 8.66
C ALA A 66 5.50 11.63 8.75
N PRO A 67 6.31 10.57 8.70
CA PRO A 67 7.77 10.75 8.80
C PRO A 67 8.28 11.62 7.66
N LYS A 68 9.31 12.40 7.95
CA LYS A 68 9.86 13.33 6.98
C LYS A 68 10.87 12.68 6.07
N SER A 69 11.35 11.49 6.41
CA SER A 69 12.35 10.80 5.63
C SER A 69 12.38 9.33 6.03
N VAL A 70 12.98 8.52 5.16
CA VAL A 70 13.21 7.11 5.47
C VAL A 70 14.15 6.98 6.66
N ARG A 71 15.18 7.82 6.69
CA ARG A 71 16.14 7.80 7.80
C ARG A 71 15.46 8.12 9.12
N GLY A 72 14.60 9.12 9.13
CA GLY A 72 13.88 9.50 10.35
C GLY A 72 12.96 8.39 10.82
N LEU A 73 12.29 7.75 9.87
CA LEU A 73 11.40 6.63 10.20
C LEU A 73 12.20 5.48 10.82
N ALA A 74 13.34 5.15 10.22
CA ALA A 74 14.17 4.06 10.73
C ALA A 74 14.65 4.36 12.15
N ARG A 75 15.04 5.61 12.38
CA ARG A 75 15.50 6.04 13.70
C ARG A 75 14.37 5.92 14.72
N ASP A 76 13.18 6.36 14.34
CA ASP A 76 12.05 6.31 15.26
C ASP A 76 11.66 4.88 15.61
N LEU A 77 11.82 3.96 14.67
CA LEU A 77 11.53 2.55 14.88
C LEU A 77 12.71 1.77 15.46
N GLU A 78 13.85 2.45 15.60
CA GLU A 78 15.08 1.83 16.11
C GLU A 78 15.47 0.64 15.25
N ARG A 79 15.39 0.83 13.94
CA ARG A 79 15.71 -0.22 12.98
C ARG A 79 16.80 0.27 12.04
N ASP A 80 17.51 -0.70 11.45
CA ASP A 80 18.52 -0.39 10.45
C ASP A 80 17.87 0.27 9.23
N LYS A 81 18.48 1.37 8.77
CA LYS A 81 17.93 2.12 7.66
C LYS A 81 17.86 1.29 6.39
N SER A 82 18.84 0.42 6.15
CA SER A 82 18.81 -0.43 4.96
C SER A 82 17.64 -1.38 4.97
N GLN A 83 17.33 -1.95 6.12
CA GLN A 83 16.21 -2.87 6.23
C GLN A 83 14.89 -2.14 6.03
N VAL A 84 14.75 -0.98 6.64
CA VAL A 84 13.53 -0.19 6.47
C VAL A 84 13.38 0.23 5.01
N SER A 85 14.47 0.66 4.39
CA SER A 85 14.45 1.07 3.00
C SER A 85 14.04 -0.09 2.10
N ASN A 86 14.55 -1.29 2.35
CA ASN A 86 14.17 -2.47 1.54
C ASN A 86 12.72 -2.83 1.73
N ASP A 87 12.23 -2.80 2.97
CA ASP A 87 10.82 -3.10 3.24
C ASP A 87 9.92 -2.08 2.55
N LEU A 88 10.28 -0.80 2.63
CA LEU A 88 9.49 0.23 1.97
C LEU A 88 9.49 0.06 0.46
N SER A 89 10.63 -0.32 -0.12
CA SER A 89 10.71 -0.56 -1.55
C SER A 89 9.77 -1.68 -1.98
N THR A 90 9.69 -2.74 -1.20
CA THR A 90 8.77 -3.83 -1.50
C THR A 90 7.33 -3.34 -1.46
N LEU A 91 6.99 -2.54 -0.46
CA LEU A 91 5.64 -2.00 -0.36
C LEU A 91 5.35 -1.04 -1.51
N ALA A 92 6.35 -0.29 -1.94
CA ALA A 92 6.18 0.63 -3.07
C ALA A 92 5.95 -0.12 -4.37
N GLU A 93 6.61 -1.26 -4.55
CA GLU A 93 6.42 -2.07 -5.76
C GLU A 93 4.98 -2.55 -5.88
N LEU A 94 4.33 -2.78 -4.75
CA LEU A 94 2.93 -3.20 -4.75
C LEU A 94 1.98 -2.01 -4.78
N GLY A 95 2.50 -0.80 -4.76
CA GLY A 95 1.65 0.38 -4.79
C GLY A 95 1.02 0.72 -3.45
N ILE A 96 1.48 0.08 -2.37
CA ILE A 96 0.94 0.34 -1.04
C ILE A 96 1.43 1.67 -0.51
N ILE A 97 2.66 2.02 -0.83
CA ILE A 97 3.21 3.33 -0.44
C ILE A 97 3.75 4.05 -1.66
N GLN A 98 3.96 5.34 -1.50
CA GLN A 98 4.64 6.17 -2.46
C GLN A 98 5.55 7.11 -1.68
N TYR A 99 6.43 7.81 -2.39
CA TYR A 99 7.35 8.73 -1.75
C TYR A 99 7.01 10.16 -2.16
N GLU A 100 7.02 11.04 -1.18
CA GLU A 100 6.91 12.47 -1.41
C GLU A 100 8.27 13.10 -1.27
N GLN A 101 8.56 14.07 -2.13
CA GLN A 101 9.79 14.83 -2.02
C GLN A 101 9.67 15.78 -0.84
N ASN A 102 10.65 15.75 0.05
CA ASN A 102 10.68 16.62 1.21
C ASN A 102 12.09 17.18 1.32
N GLY A 103 12.32 18.33 0.67
CA GLY A 103 13.67 18.85 0.55
C GLY A 103 14.53 17.89 -0.24
N ASN A 104 15.64 17.44 0.34
CA ASN A 104 16.50 16.47 -0.29
C ASN A 104 16.16 15.04 0.10
N ALA A 105 15.12 14.85 0.90
CA ALA A 105 14.73 13.55 1.40
C ALA A 105 13.46 13.07 0.72
N LYS A 106 13.25 11.76 0.79
CA LYS A 106 12.01 11.14 0.33
C LYS A 106 11.24 10.70 1.55
N ALA A 107 9.97 11.10 1.62
CA ALA A 107 9.11 10.78 2.73
C ALA A 107 8.10 9.71 2.31
N PRO A 108 8.05 8.56 2.98
CA PRO A 108 7.10 7.52 2.61
C PRO A 108 5.69 7.86 3.07
N ARG A 109 4.72 7.58 2.22
CA ARG A 109 3.30 7.84 2.50
C ARG A 109 2.47 6.68 2.01
N LEU A 110 1.41 6.35 2.73
CA LEU A 110 0.46 5.35 2.24
C LEU A 110 -0.30 5.94 1.06
N THR A 111 -0.59 5.07 0.08
CA THR A 111 -1.35 5.50 -1.10
C THR A 111 -2.84 5.44 -0.87
N GLN A 112 -3.29 4.54 0.02
CA GLN A 112 -4.69 4.32 0.29
C GLN A 112 -4.92 4.17 1.78
N ASP A 113 -6.15 4.37 2.20
CA ASP A 113 -6.50 4.27 3.62
C ASP A 113 -6.67 2.83 4.08
N HIS A 114 -7.03 1.95 3.16
CA HIS A 114 -7.34 0.57 3.52
C HIS A 114 -6.69 -0.40 2.57
N ILE A 115 -6.30 -1.55 3.09
CA ILE A 115 -5.80 -2.65 2.29
C ILE A 115 -6.71 -3.83 2.52
N VAL A 116 -7.22 -4.39 1.42
CA VAL A 116 -8.11 -5.54 1.47
C VAL A 116 -7.41 -6.70 0.80
N VAL A 117 -7.41 -7.85 1.46
CA VAL A 117 -6.77 -9.04 0.92
C VAL A 117 -7.83 -9.93 0.30
N GLU A 118 -7.58 -10.39 -0.92
CA GLU A 118 -8.48 -11.22 -1.69
C GLU A 118 -7.91 -12.59 -1.94
N PRO A 119 -8.74 -13.63 -1.96
CA PRO A 119 -10.15 -13.61 -1.65
C PRO A 119 -10.41 -13.43 -0.18
N ILE A 120 -11.55 -12.85 0.14
CA ILE A 120 -12.00 -12.73 1.51
C ILE A 120 -12.67 -14.03 1.89
N VAL A 121 -12.22 -14.60 2.96
CA VAL A 121 -12.76 -15.88 3.42
C VAL A 121 -13.41 -15.70 4.76
#